data_2ba1bc91bbdaab8af2a729ae508b58ee
#
_entry.id   2ba1bc91bbdaab8af2a729ae508b58ee
#
_cell.length_a   1.000
_cell.length_b   1.000
_cell.length_c   1.000
_cell.angle_alpha   90.00
_cell.angle_beta   90.00
_cell.angle_gamma   90.00
#
_symmetry.space_group_name_H-M   'P 1'
#
loop_
_entity.id
_entity.type
_entity.pdbx_description
1 polymer ?
#
loop_
_entity_poly.entity_id
_entity_poly.type
_entity_poly.pdbx_seq_one_letter_code
_entity_poly.pdbx_strand_id
1 'polypeptide(L)'
;MTFCDDSEAPQDPESETEKAELSIDDPSHNLTSFTNSTIETNAANSTTVNTTETTNVTHKIVQCLPDYGTSEVQLVNDTELIKLLLIQTNITSRDIPANCVLVLFYSKYCPFSSMAAPHFNALPRAFPDVKMVAINAMVYHLFNTQNGIVGVPTLMLFHNGRPMAKFNESEYTLELFSKFVTKHTGIPAAEKSTVTSADFSGPVTSVPAKDI
;
A
#
# COMPACT_ATOMS: atom_id res chain seq x y z
N MET A 1 6.70 11.15 -6.36
CA MET A 1 6.93 9.79 -5.81
C MET A 1 7.80 9.03 -6.77
N THR A 2 8.97 8.63 -6.36
CA THR A 2 9.89 7.86 -7.20
C THR A 2 9.83 6.41 -6.72
N PHE A 3 9.49 5.50 -7.62
CA PHE A 3 9.36 4.07 -7.36
C PHE A 3 10.35 3.30 -8.22
N CYS A 4 10.72 2.11 -7.77
CA CYS A 4 11.34 1.13 -8.64
C CYS A 4 10.23 0.39 -9.40
N ASP A 5 10.29 0.43 -10.72
CA ASP A 5 9.31 -0.19 -11.62
C ASP A 5 9.74 -1.62 -11.95
N ASP A 6 8.76 -2.51 -12.15
CA ASP A 6 8.94 -3.94 -12.46
C ASP A 6 9.47 -4.21 -13.89
N SER A 7 9.86 -3.18 -14.66
CA SER A 7 10.07 -3.32 -16.11
C SER A 7 11.39 -3.96 -16.55
N GLU A 8 12.23 -4.49 -15.64
CA GLU A 8 13.49 -5.14 -16.05
C GLU A 8 13.76 -6.42 -15.26
N ALA A 9 13.12 -7.51 -15.69
CA ALA A 9 13.53 -8.85 -15.33
C ALA A 9 14.52 -9.40 -16.39
N PRO A 10 15.61 -10.10 -16.00
CA PRO A 10 16.50 -10.77 -16.94
C PRO A 10 15.72 -11.84 -17.70
N GLN A 11 15.78 -11.78 -19.02
CA GLN A 11 15.25 -12.81 -19.92
C GLN A 11 16.17 -14.03 -19.85
N ASP A 12 15.66 -15.17 -19.43
CA ASP A 12 16.27 -16.47 -19.68
C ASP A 12 16.00 -16.90 -21.11
N PRO A 13 16.99 -17.51 -21.81
CA PRO A 13 16.85 -17.86 -23.22
C PRO A 13 16.16 -19.21 -23.42
N GLU A 14 15.28 -19.21 -24.43
CA GLU A 14 14.87 -20.27 -25.36
C GLU A 14 14.37 -21.63 -24.83
N SER A 15 13.11 -21.90 -25.12
CA SER A 15 12.71 -23.16 -25.75
C SER A 15 11.60 -22.90 -26.79
N GLU A 16 11.97 -23.19 -28.04
CA GLU A 16 11.09 -23.24 -29.22
C GLU A 16 10.08 -24.39 -29.14
N THR A 17 8.99 -24.16 -29.88
CA THR A 17 7.99 -25.02 -30.51
C THR A 17 6.62 -24.90 -29.86
N GLU A 18 5.49 -24.65 -30.55
CA GLU A 18 5.01 -25.13 -31.84
C GLU A 18 3.81 -24.30 -32.29
N LYS A 19 3.66 -24.12 -33.60
CA LYS A 19 2.56 -23.47 -34.32
C LYS A 19 1.25 -24.24 -34.17
N ALA A 20 0.14 -23.54 -33.93
CA ALA A 20 -1.16 -23.91 -34.45
C ALA A 20 -1.93 -22.66 -34.85
N GLU A 21 -2.09 -22.45 -36.16
CA GLU A 21 -3.04 -21.53 -36.77
C GLU A 21 -4.45 -22.03 -36.56
N LEU A 22 -5.38 -21.16 -36.23
CA LEU A 22 -6.75 -21.22 -36.73
C LEU A 22 -7.38 -19.81 -36.78
N SER A 23 -7.80 -19.51 -37.96
CA SER A 23 -8.36 -18.25 -38.47
C SER A 23 -9.85 -18.13 -38.20
N ILE A 24 -10.35 -16.87 -38.31
CA ILE A 24 -11.68 -16.42 -38.78
C ILE A 24 -12.77 -16.43 -37.68
N ASP A 25 -13.38 -15.30 -37.32
CA ASP A 25 -14.34 -14.46 -38.02
C ASP A 25 -14.66 -13.19 -37.20
N ASP A 26 -14.69 -12.06 -37.94
CA ASP A 26 -15.34 -10.82 -37.52
C ASP A 26 -16.82 -10.84 -37.96
N PRO A 27 -17.77 -10.30 -37.21
CA PRO A 27 -18.46 -9.15 -37.77
C PRO A 27 -18.84 -8.02 -36.79
N SER A 28 -18.42 -6.84 -37.19
CA SER A 28 -19.04 -5.50 -37.10
C SER A 28 -20.42 -5.31 -36.49
N HIS A 29 -20.57 -4.08 -35.99
CA HIS A 29 -21.73 -3.22 -35.65
C HIS A 29 -22.02 -3.07 -34.15
N ASN A 30 -21.92 -1.90 -33.56
CA ASN A 30 -22.77 -0.75 -33.79
C ASN A 30 -22.27 0.50 -33.05
N LEU A 31 -22.20 1.61 -33.77
CA LEU A 31 -22.10 2.98 -33.26
C LEU A 31 -23.42 3.39 -32.62
N THR A 32 -23.42 3.89 -31.42
CA THR A 32 -24.44 4.83 -30.96
C THR A 32 -23.81 6.03 -30.27
N SER A 33 -23.94 7.13 -30.98
CA SER A 33 -23.71 8.50 -30.57
C SER A 33 -24.60 8.88 -29.39
N PHE A 34 -24.01 9.54 -28.38
CA PHE A 34 -24.80 10.34 -27.45
C PHE A 34 -24.42 11.80 -27.57
N THR A 35 -25.43 12.55 -27.88
CA THR A 35 -25.50 13.97 -28.17
C THR A 35 -25.26 14.84 -26.95
N ASN A 36 -24.63 15.97 -27.22
CA ASN A 36 -24.54 17.16 -26.37
C ASN A 36 -25.90 17.64 -25.86
N SER A 37 -25.98 18.01 -24.61
CA SER A 37 -26.98 18.98 -24.14
C SER A 37 -26.34 20.14 -23.41
N THR A 38 -26.72 21.26 -23.87
CA THR A 38 -26.35 22.64 -23.75
C THR A 38 -26.48 23.23 -22.35
N ILE A 39 -25.55 24.12 -22.06
CA ILE A 39 -25.44 25.05 -20.95
C ILE A 39 -26.60 26.05 -20.99
N GLU A 40 -27.24 26.28 -19.85
CA GLU A 40 -27.92 27.56 -19.58
C GLU A 40 -27.31 28.26 -18.37
N THR A 41 -26.80 29.44 -18.66
CA THR A 41 -26.30 30.44 -17.73
C THR A 41 -27.46 31.21 -17.11
N ASN A 42 -27.46 31.37 -15.81
CA ASN A 42 -28.13 32.54 -15.17
C ASN A 42 -27.22 33.10 -14.10
N ALA A 43 -26.84 34.35 -14.35
CA ALA A 43 -26.17 35.23 -13.43
C ALA A 43 -27.20 35.92 -12.52
N ALA A 44 -26.90 36.04 -11.24
CA ALA A 44 -27.04 37.29 -10.48
C ALA A 44 -26.69 37.18 -8.98
N ASN A 45 -25.85 38.10 -8.58
CA ASN A 45 -25.71 38.77 -7.29
C ASN A 45 -25.07 38.11 -6.06
N SER A 46 -23.86 38.61 -5.90
CA SER A 46 -23.15 39.03 -4.67
C SER A 46 -23.84 38.88 -3.30
N THR A 47 -23.14 38.17 -2.41
CA THR A 47 -22.84 38.69 -1.06
C THR A 47 -21.65 37.92 -0.52
N THR A 48 -20.58 38.63 -0.23
CA THR A 48 -19.34 38.17 0.40
C THR A 48 -19.64 37.71 1.82
N VAL A 49 -19.55 36.46 2.11
CA VAL A 49 -19.36 35.93 3.47
C VAL A 49 -18.17 34.99 3.42
N ASN A 50 -17.06 35.47 3.97
CA ASN A 50 -15.91 34.63 4.28
C ASN A 50 -16.32 33.60 5.34
N THR A 51 -16.76 32.44 4.90
CA THR A 51 -16.84 31.27 5.75
C THR A 51 -15.69 30.36 5.32
N THR A 52 -14.68 30.32 6.16
CA THR A 52 -13.64 29.29 6.07
C THR A 52 -14.32 27.95 6.27
N GLU A 53 -14.79 27.35 5.18
CA GLU A 53 -15.23 25.96 5.19
C GLU A 53 -14.00 25.10 5.40
N THR A 54 -13.71 24.81 6.68
CA THR A 54 -12.92 23.66 7.06
C THR A 54 -13.75 22.45 6.61
N THR A 55 -13.47 21.95 5.41
CA THR A 55 -13.99 20.64 4.96
C THR A 55 -13.44 19.61 5.91
N ASN A 56 -14.23 19.27 6.93
CA ASN A 56 -14.02 18.11 7.77
C ASN A 56 -14.19 16.88 6.88
N VAL A 57 -13.13 16.50 6.17
CA VAL A 57 -12.99 15.17 5.60
C VAL A 57 -12.86 14.24 6.78
N THR A 58 -13.99 13.72 7.25
CA THR A 58 -14.00 12.66 8.27
C THR A 58 -13.33 11.44 7.66
N HIS A 59 -12.01 11.30 7.87
CA HIS A 59 -11.30 10.09 7.53
C HIS A 59 -11.93 8.96 8.34
N LYS A 60 -12.55 7.99 7.67
CA LYS A 60 -13.10 6.82 8.34
C LYS A 60 -11.96 6.01 8.93
N ILE A 61 -11.83 6.06 10.24
CA ILE A 61 -10.90 5.28 11.05
C ILE A 61 -11.36 3.82 11.07
N VAL A 62 -10.43 2.89 11.00
CA VAL A 62 -10.72 1.46 11.19
C VAL A 62 -10.45 1.06 12.64
N GLN A 63 -11.26 0.12 13.17
CA GLN A 63 -11.09 -0.39 14.51
C GLN A 63 -10.15 -1.61 14.46
N CYS A 64 -8.93 -1.45 14.98
CA CYS A 64 -7.93 -2.51 15.03
C CYS A 64 -8.03 -3.27 16.37
N LEU A 65 -8.00 -4.60 16.31
CA LEU A 65 -7.73 -5.43 17.48
C LEU A 65 -6.24 -5.35 17.81
N PRO A 66 -5.86 -5.25 19.10
CA PRO A 66 -4.46 -5.26 19.49
C PRO A 66 -3.79 -6.58 19.07
N ASP A 67 -2.63 -6.47 18.43
CA ASP A 67 -1.75 -7.62 18.18
C ASP A 67 -0.64 -7.65 19.23
N TYR A 68 -0.75 -8.53 20.19
CA TYR A 68 0.26 -8.73 21.24
C TYR A 68 1.46 -9.54 20.72
N GLY A 69 1.74 -9.48 19.43
CA GLY A 69 2.82 -10.18 18.78
C GLY A 69 4.21 -9.59 19.05
N THR A 70 5.10 -9.77 18.10
CA THR A 70 6.48 -9.29 18.19
C THR A 70 6.54 -7.78 17.97
N SER A 71 7.35 -7.08 18.77
CA SER A 71 7.66 -5.65 18.58
C SER A 71 8.63 -5.39 17.41
N GLU A 72 8.68 -6.29 16.43
CA GLU A 72 9.57 -6.24 15.27
C GLU A 72 8.81 -6.52 13.98
N VAL A 73 9.34 -6.00 12.88
CA VAL A 73 8.83 -6.30 11.55
C VAL A 73 9.09 -7.76 11.21
N GLN A 74 8.09 -8.48 10.72
CA GLN A 74 8.24 -9.84 10.23
C GLN A 74 8.38 -9.86 8.71
N LEU A 75 9.41 -10.54 8.20
CA LEU A 75 9.50 -10.84 6.77
C LEU A 75 8.58 -12.04 6.47
N VAL A 76 7.77 -11.89 5.45
CA VAL A 76 6.79 -12.91 5.06
C VAL A 76 6.91 -13.26 3.58
N ASN A 77 6.47 -14.48 3.26
CA ASN A 77 6.24 -14.95 1.90
C ASN A 77 4.75 -14.88 1.53
N ASP A 78 4.40 -15.25 0.28
CA ASP A 78 3.01 -15.23 -0.20
C ASP A 78 2.07 -16.05 0.69
N THR A 79 2.47 -17.26 1.08
CA THR A 79 1.64 -18.16 1.87
C THR A 79 1.38 -17.60 3.28
N GLU A 80 2.38 -17.00 3.89
CA GLU A 80 2.26 -16.38 5.21
C GLU A 80 1.41 -15.12 5.15
N LEU A 81 1.59 -14.29 4.12
CA LEU A 81 0.79 -13.10 3.94
C LEU A 81 -0.68 -13.45 3.67
N ILE A 82 -0.99 -14.48 2.87
CA ILE A 82 -2.35 -14.99 2.67
C ILE A 82 -2.98 -15.35 4.02
N LYS A 83 -2.26 -16.08 4.87
CA LYS A 83 -2.76 -16.49 6.19
C LYS A 83 -3.05 -15.28 7.10
N LEU A 84 -2.18 -14.26 7.07
CA LEU A 84 -2.36 -13.03 7.85
C LEU A 84 -3.54 -12.19 7.36
N LEU A 85 -3.82 -12.24 6.06
CA LEU A 85 -4.89 -11.48 5.40
C LEU A 85 -6.18 -12.30 5.20
N LEU A 86 -6.37 -13.40 5.92
CA LEU A 86 -7.62 -14.17 5.86
C LEU A 86 -8.80 -13.31 6.32
N ILE A 87 -9.82 -13.23 5.44
CA ILE A 87 -11.03 -12.46 5.68
C ILE A 87 -11.98 -13.25 6.58
N GLN A 88 -12.36 -12.64 7.70
CA GLN A 88 -13.44 -13.15 8.55
C GLN A 88 -14.78 -12.67 7.98
N THR A 89 -15.63 -13.60 7.57
CA THR A 89 -16.89 -13.32 6.86
C THR A 89 -17.96 -12.65 7.73
N ASN A 90 -17.86 -12.79 9.05
CA ASN A 90 -18.72 -12.13 10.03
C ASN A 90 -18.44 -10.63 10.20
N ILE A 91 -17.27 -10.15 9.73
CA ILE A 91 -16.86 -8.74 9.81
C ILE A 91 -17.12 -8.07 8.47
N THR A 92 -18.19 -7.29 8.41
CA THR A 92 -18.66 -6.63 7.18
C THR A 92 -18.39 -5.13 7.15
N SER A 93 -18.15 -4.50 8.31
CA SER A 93 -17.91 -3.06 8.44
C SER A 93 -16.50 -2.76 8.97
N ARG A 94 -16.00 -1.58 8.66
CA ARG A 94 -14.74 -1.02 9.20
C ARG A 94 -14.83 -0.67 10.67
N ASP A 95 -16.06 -0.42 11.15
CA ASP A 95 -16.34 -0.03 12.53
C ASP A 95 -16.36 -1.24 13.48
N ILE A 96 -16.31 -2.45 12.91
CA ILE A 96 -16.20 -3.70 13.69
C ILE A 96 -14.71 -3.97 13.91
N PRO A 97 -14.27 -4.15 15.18
CA PRO A 97 -12.89 -4.47 15.48
C PRO A 97 -12.41 -5.74 14.77
N ALA A 98 -11.29 -5.63 14.06
CA ALA A 98 -10.67 -6.75 13.36
C ALA A 98 -9.14 -6.61 13.30
N ASN A 99 -8.47 -7.64 12.81
CA ASN A 99 -7.03 -7.62 12.64
C ASN A 99 -6.61 -6.55 11.65
N CYS A 100 -5.71 -5.67 12.09
CA CYS A 100 -5.01 -4.72 11.26
C CYS A 100 -3.61 -5.24 10.95
N VAL A 101 -3.22 -5.20 9.68
CA VAL A 101 -1.88 -5.57 9.24
C VAL A 101 -1.32 -4.44 8.39
N LEU A 102 -0.17 -3.92 8.78
CA LEU A 102 0.57 -2.94 7.99
C LEU A 102 1.61 -3.70 7.16
N VAL A 103 1.51 -3.63 5.84
CA VAL A 103 2.36 -4.39 4.91
C VAL A 103 3.24 -3.43 4.12
N LEU A 104 4.56 -3.63 4.19
CA LEU A 104 5.52 -2.98 3.33
C LEU A 104 5.87 -3.93 2.16
N PHE A 105 5.49 -3.55 0.96
CA PHE A 105 5.97 -4.15 -0.28
C PHE A 105 7.29 -3.48 -0.64
N TYR A 106 8.38 -4.24 -0.66
CA TYR A 106 9.72 -3.71 -0.87
C TYR A 106 10.52 -4.57 -1.85
N SER A 107 11.65 -4.05 -2.29
CA SER A 107 12.69 -4.83 -2.96
C SER A 107 14.05 -4.54 -2.32
N LYS A 108 14.81 -5.58 -2.03
CA LYS A 108 16.17 -5.42 -1.50
C LYS A 108 17.14 -4.75 -2.49
N TYR A 109 16.79 -4.74 -3.78
CA TYR A 109 17.57 -4.10 -4.84
C TYR A 109 17.15 -2.66 -5.13
N CYS A 110 16.03 -2.19 -4.58
CA CYS A 110 15.54 -0.85 -4.79
C CYS A 110 16.14 0.15 -3.79
N PRO A 111 16.85 1.20 -4.22
CA PRO A 111 17.41 2.21 -3.34
C PRO A 111 16.35 2.91 -2.48
N PHE A 112 15.17 3.17 -3.02
CA PHE A 112 14.07 3.79 -2.27
C PHE A 112 13.52 2.87 -1.18
N SER A 113 13.47 1.55 -1.42
CA SER A 113 13.15 0.58 -0.38
C SER A 113 14.20 0.58 0.73
N SER A 114 15.48 0.72 0.37
CA SER A 114 16.57 0.81 1.34
C SER A 114 16.48 2.09 2.19
N MET A 115 16.05 3.20 1.62
CA MET A 115 15.81 4.45 2.37
C MET A 115 14.61 4.32 3.32
N ALA A 116 13.56 3.63 2.92
CA ALA A 116 12.36 3.41 3.76
C ALA A 116 12.63 2.41 4.91
N ALA A 117 13.54 1.46 4.71
CA ALA A 117 13.76 0.32 5.59
C ALA A 117 13.99 0.69 7.07
N PRO A 118 14.94 1.57 7.45
CA PRO A 118 15.20 1.88 8.86
C PRO A 118 13.99 2.54 9.54
N HIS A 119 13.23 3.34 8.80
CA HIS A 119 12.03 3.99 9.30
C HIS A 119 10.90 2.99 9.54
N PHE A 120 10.73 2.03 8.64
CA PHE A 120 9.75 0.97 8.80
C PHE A 120 10.15 -0.02 9.90
N ASN A 121 11.44 -0.37 10.00
CA ASN A 121 11.95 -1.23 11.07
C ASN A 121 11.76 -0.61 12.47
N ALA A 122 11.79 0.73 12.56
CA ALA A 122 11.54 1.46 13.81
C ALA A 122 10.06 1.53 14.21
N LEU A 123 9.16 1.41 13.24
CA LEU A 123 7.71 1.68 13.40
C LEU A 123 7.00 0.77 14.43
N PRO A 124 7.34 -0.53 14.61
CA PRO A 124 6.72 -1.38 15.63
C PRO A 124 6.89 -0.85 17.06
N ARG A 125 7.97 -0.11 17.34
CA ARG A 125 8.16 0.53 18.65
C ARG A 125 7.20 1.70 18.88
N ALA A 126 6.75 2.33 17.79
CA ALA A 126 5.75 3.39 17.85
C ALA A 126 4.32 2.85 18.01
N PHE A 127 4.07 1.65 17.49
CA PHE A 127 2.73 1.03 17.47
C PHE A 127 2.84 -0.46 17.81
N PRO A 128 3.09 -0.82 19.08
CA PRO A 128 3.30 -2.21 19.47
C PRO A 128 2.06 -3.09 19.29
N ASP A 129 0.88 -2.50 19.21
CA ASP A 129 -0.40 -3.19 19.06
C ASP A 129 -0.80 -3.40 17.58
N VAL A 130 0.05 -2.98 16.62
CA VAL A 130 -0.24 -3.11 15.18
C VAL A 130 0.72 -4.11 14.55
N LYS A 131 0.18 -5.14 13.93
CA LYS A 131 0.98 -6.12 13.18
C LYS A 131 1.66 -5.47 11.99
N MET A 132 2.99 -5.64 11.90
CA MET A 132 3.80 -5.08 10.81
C MET A 132 4.60 -6.18 10.13
N VAL A 133 4.44 -6.26 8.81
CA VAL A 133 5.12 -7.26 7.99
C VAL A 133 5.72 -6.61 6.74
N ALA A 134 6.76 -7.24 6.20
CA ALA A 134 7.34 -6.83 4.93
C ALA A 134 7.47 -8.03 3.99
N ILE A 135 7.16 -7.80 2.72
CA ILE A 135 7.24 -8.79 1.65
C ILE A 135 8.07 -8.26 0.49
N ASN A 136 8.96 -9.11 -0.03
CA ASN A 136 9.74 -8.75 -1.22
C ASN A 136 8.87 -8.90 -2.47
N ALA A 137 8.37 -7.79 -2.98
CA ALA A 137 7.43 -7.74 -4.10
C ALA A 137 8.02 -8.21 -5.43
N MET A 138 9.36 -8.25 -5.57
CA MET A 138 10.05 -8.76 -6.76
C MET A 138 10.15 -10.29 -6.76
N VAL A 139 10.09 -10.91 -5.59
CA VAL A 139 10.13 -12.38 -5.43
C VAL A 139 8.71 -12.93 -5.31
N TYR A 140 7.87 -12.23 -4.56
CA TYR A 140 6.51 -12.63 -4.22
C TYR A 140 5.52 -11.65 -4.82
N HIS A 141 5.13 -11.85 -6.08
CA HIS A 141 4.32 -10.88 -6.84
C HIS A 141 2.82 -11.20 -6.90
N LEU A 142 2.36 -12.24 -6.19
CA LEU A 142 0.94 -12.62 -6.18
C LEU A 142 0.03 -11.43 -5.79
N PHE A 143 0.47 -10.61 -4.83
CA PHE A 143 -0.29 -9.48 -4.33
C PHE A 143 -0.15 -8.21 -5.16
N ASN A 144 0.85 -8.11 -6.03
CA ASN A 144 1.12 -6.88 -6.77
C ASN A 144 -0.07 -6.49 -7.64
N THR A 145 -0.53 -7.40 -8.49
CA THR A 145 -1.66 -7.16 -9.39
C THR A 145 -2.96 -6.96 -8.62
N GLN A 146 -3.22 -7.77 -7.59
CA GLN A 146 -4.46 -7.70 -6.80
C GLN A 146 -4.62 -6.40 -6.03
N ASN A 147 -3.52 -5.80 -5.59
CA ASN A 147 -3.52 -4.59 -4.76
C ASN A 147 -3.01 -3.34 -5.49
N GLY A 148 -2.80 -3.42 -6.80
CA GLY A 148 -2.31 -2.29 -7.59
C GLY A 148 -0.93 -1.82 -7.15
N ILE A 149 -0.02 -2.76 -6.83
CA ILE A 149 1.38 -2.47 -6.52
C ILE A 149 2.12 -2.34 -7.85
N VAL A 150 2.35 -1.11 -8.28
CA VAL A 150 3.03 -0.79 -9.54
C VAL A 150 4.50 -0.41 -9.34
N GLY A 151 4.94 -0.36 -8.09
CA GLY A 151 6.32 -0.02 -7.75
C GLY A 151 6.58 -0.14 -6.26
N VAL A 152 7.85 -0.20 -5.88
CA VAL A 152 8.31 -0.33 -4.50
C VAL A 152 9.21 0.86 -4.11
N PRO A 153 9.21 1.27 -2.83
CA PRO A 153 8.41 0.72 -1.74
C PRO A 153 6.95 1.17 -1.80
N THR A 154 6.04 0.29 -1.40
CA THR A 154 4.63 0.62 -1.20
C THR A 154 4.21 0.16 0.19
N LEU A 155 3.61 1.05 0.98
CA LEU A 155 3.07 0.74 2.31
C LEU A 155 1.56 0.75 2.26
N MET A 156 0.94 -0.31 2.76
CA MET A 156 -0.53 -0.46 2.80
C MET A 156 -1.01 -0.95 4.15
N LEU A 157 -2.14 -0.41 4.59
CA LEU A 157 -2.87 -0.86 5.76
C LEU A 157 -4.01 -1.77 5.31
N PHE A 158 -4.08 -2.95 5.91
CA PHE A 158 -5.17 -3.91 5.74
C PHE A 158 -5.99 -4.01 7.03
N HIS A 159 -7.30 -4.13 6.91
CA HIS A 159 -8.23 -4.40 7.99
C HIS A 159 -9.11 -5.58 7.62
N ASN A 160 -9.14 -6.62 8.43
CA ASN A 160 -9.82 -7.88 8.11
C ASN A 160 -9.45 -8.40 6.71
N GLY A 161 -8.15 -8.38 6.36
CA GLY A 161 -7.64 -8.84 5.07
C GLY A 161 -7.98 -7.96 3.86
N ARG A 162 -8.70 -6.86 4.04
CA ARG A 162 -9.08 -5.94 2.96
C ARG A 162 -8.16 -4.71 2.95
N PRO A 163 -7.68 -4.25 1.79
CA PRO A 163 -6.88 -3.04 1.71
C PRO A 163 -7.73 -1.82 2.08
N MET A 164 -7.24 -1.03 3.02
CA MET A 164 -7.94 0.14 3.56
C MET A 164 -7.33 1.45 3.13
N ALA A 165 -6.01 1.53 3.15
CA ALA A 165 -5.28 2.73 2.80
C ALA A 165 -3.91 2.37 2.22
N LYS A 166 -3.47 3.15 1.24
CA LYS A 166 -2.14 3.12 0.67
C LYS A 166 -1.43 4.41 1.06
N PHE A 167 -0.20 4.29 1.55
CA PHE A 167 0.65 5.44 1.85
C PHE A 167 0.99 6.18 0.56
N ASN A 168 0.81 7.49 0.57
CA ASN A 168 0.94 8.33 -0.63
C ASN A 168 1.66 9.65 -0.33
N GLU A 169 2.67 9.63 0.54
CA GLU A 169 3.52 10.79 0.80
C GLU A 169 4.80 10.71 -0.04
N SER A 170 5.46 11.85 -0.22
CA SER A 170 6.68 11.95 -1.05
C SER A 170 7.92 11.35 -0.37
N GLU A 171 7.91 11.23 0.95
CA GLU A 171 9.04 10.78 1.76
C GLU A 171 8.66 9.58 2.62
N TYR A 172 9.63 8.73 2.89
CA TYR A 172 9.48 7.52 3.69
C TYR A 172 10.16 7.70 5.05
N THR A 173 9.59 8.53 5.91
CA THR A 173 10.11 8.81 7.26
C THR A 173 9.25 8.16 8.34
N LEU A 174 9.85 7.88 9.51
CA LEU A 174 9.13 7.36 10.67
C LEU A 174 7.96 8.26 11.07
N GLU A 175 8.15 9.59 10.97
CA GLU A 175 7.12 10.57 11.30
C GLU A 175 5.91 10.45 10.36
N LEU A 176 6.15 10.39 9.04
CA LEU A 176 5.09 10.27 8.05
C LEU A 176 4.38 8.91 8.12
N PHE A 177 5.13 7.83 8.37
CA PHE A 177 4.54 6.52 8.63
C PHE A 177 3.67 6.54 9.88
N SER A 178 4.14 7.18 10.97
CA SER A 178 3.36 7.31 12.21
C SER A 178 2.09 8.12 11.99
N LYS A 179 2.17 9.24 11.29
CA LYS A 179 0.99 10.02 10.89
C LYS A 179 -0.02 9.20 10.08
N PHE A 180 0.48 8.39 9.13
CA PHE A 180 -0.35 7.51 8.32
C PHE A 180 -1.10 6.48 9.17
N VAL A 181 -0.40 5.78 10.07
CA VAL A 181 -1.02 4.79 10.96
C VAL A 181 -2.05 5.46 11.87
N THR A 182 -1.69 6.53 12.57
CA THR A 182 -2.60 7.26 13.47
C THR A 182 -3.83 7.79 12.73
N LYS A 183 -3.66 8.34 11.53
CA LYS A 183 -4.76 8.87 10.71
C LYS A 183 -5.80 7.82 10.37
N HIS A 184 -5.39 6.58 10.10
CA HIS A 184 -6.29 5.54 9.63
C HIS A 184 -6.79 4.60 10.73
N THR A 185 -6.05 4.45 11.82
CA THR A 185 -6.40 3.56 12.94
C THR A 185 -6.88 4.28 14.18
N GLY A 186 -6.58 5.58 14.31
CA GLY A 186 -6.82 6.34 15.53
C GLY A 186 -5.86 6.00 16.68
N ILE A 187 -4.95 5.05 16.50
CA ILE A 187 -3.98 4.64 17.53
C ILE A 187 -2.89 5.72 17.60
N PRO A 188 -2.62 6.31 18.77
CA PRO A 188 -1.53 7.26 18.93
C PRO A 188 -0.18 6.54 18.88
N ALA A 189 0.82 7.19 18.28
CA ALA A 189 2.19 6.70 18.35
C ALA A 189 2.73 6.78 19.77
N ALA A 190 3.51 5.79 20.20
CA ALA A 190 4.21 5.83 21.48
C ALA A 190 5.21 6.99 21.49
N GLU A 191 5.29 7.69 22.64
CA GLU A 191 6.22 8.79 22.84
C GLU A 191 7.68 8.32 22.67
N LYS A 192 8.51 9.17 22.05
CA LYS A 192 9.96 8.96 21.88
C LYS A 192 10.39 7.84 20.93
N SER A 193 9.54 7.43 19.99
CA SER A 193 9.97 6.52 18.92
C SER A 193 10.89 7.25 17.94
N THR A 194 12.15 6.81 17.86
CA THR A 194 13.16 7.36 16.96
C THR A 194 13.85 6.23 16.20
N VAL A 195 14.37 6.54 15.00
CA VAL A 195 15.21 5.61 14.27
C VAL A 195 16.55 5.49 14.98
N THR A 196 16.99 4.27 15.22
CA THR A 196 18.27 3.93 15.87
C THR A 196 19.22 3.25 14.89
N SER A 197 20.49 3.11 15.27
CA SER A 197 21.47 2.40 14.43
C SER A 197 21.09 0.93 14.19
N ALA A 198 20.38 0.29 15.12
CA ALA A 198 19.89 -1.08 14.97
C ALA A 198 18.86 -1.23 13.85
N ASP A 199 18.07 -0.18 13.56
CA ASP A 199 17.05 -0.22 12.53
C ASP A 199 17.62 -0.30 11.10
N PHE A 200 18.86 0.15 10.90
CA PHE A 200 19.56 0.01 9.62
C PHE A 200 20.00 -1.44 9.34
N SER A 201 20.09 -2.26 10.37
CA SER A 201 20.39 -3.70 10.30
C SER A 201 19.16 -4.55 10.62
N GLY A 202 17.97 -3.96 10.59
CA GLY A 202 16.72 -4.63 10.91
C GLY A 202 16.25 -5.62 9.84
N PRO A 203 15.07 -6.22 10.04
CA PRO A 203 14.55 -7.27 9.15
C PRO A 203 14.44 -6.82 7.69
N VAL A 204 13.96 -5.60 7.43
CA VAL A 204 13.98 -5.04 6.08
C VAL A 204 15.37 -4.49 5.79
N THR A 205 15.96 -4.92 4.68
CA THR A 205 17.32 -4.52 4.30
C THR A 205 17.38 -3.03 3.95
N SER A 206 18.27 -2.30 4.60
CA SER A 206 18.51 -0.87 4.37
C SER A 206 19.62 -0.58 3.36
N VAL A 207 20.40 -1.57 2.97
CA VAL A 207 21.46 -1.45 1.98
C VAL A 207 21.03 -2.15 0.70
N PRO A 208 21.00 -1.45 -0.45
CA PRO A 208 20.75 -2.10 -1.73
C PRO A 208 21.76 -3.22 -1.95
N ALA A 209 21.32 -4.37 -2.45
CA ALA A 209 22.26 -5.38 -2.87
C ALA A 209 23.17 -4.77 -3.94
N LYS A 210 24.48 -4.84 -3.75
CA LYS A 210 25.42 -4.46 -4.80
C LYS A 210 25.21 -5.43 -5.94
N ASP A 211 25.11 -4.90 -7.15
CA ASP A 211 25.09 -5.70 -8.35
C ASP A 211 26.35 -6.58 -8.32
N ILE A 212 26.12 -7.89 -8.43
CA ILE A 212 27.19 -8.89 -8.45
C ILE A 212 27.62 -9.08 -9.89
#